data_ffb2253bd16ba1e39cb5f4fe13e8f608
#
_entry.id   ffb2253bd16ba1e39cb5f4fe13e8f608
#
_cell.length_a   1.000
_cell.length_b   1.000
_cell.length_c   1.000
_cell.angle_alpha   90.00
_cell.angle_beta   90.00
_cell.angle_gamma   90.00
#
_symmetry.space_group_name_H-M   'P 1'
#
loop_
_entity.id
_entity.type
_entity.pdbx_description
1 polymer ?
#
loop_
_entity_poly.entity_id
_entity_poly.type
_entity_poly.pdbx_seq_one_letter_code
_entity_poly.pdbx_strand_id
1 'polypeptide(L)'
;MMSNNLYIVRHGKMLIEDSKKPDYLHLSKEGTDFGLFLDNYFKDIYFDHIFYQSVDIKTSDPYNRCRSTIRGTKGIKTEFDKTQLSKMFDTINKEENGRQNVLLCFRTEAFNVISNIVGTDTDEFFNKDYNRIFHFNFSSNNYNFVKKVNTEEI
;
A
#
# COMPACT_ATOMS: atom_id res chain seq x y z
N MET A 1 21.12 -11.22 -10.72
CA MET A 1 19.68 -11.25 -11.02
C MET A 1 19.00 -10.11 -10.33
N MET A 2 18.23 -9.30 -11.07
CA MET A 2 17.62 -8.11 -10.53
C MET A 2 16.30 -8.43 -9.87
N SER A 3 16.19 -8.10 -8.58
CA SER A 3 14.97 -8.37 -7.81
C SER A 3 13.90 -7.34 -8.08
N ASN A 4 12.65 -7.80 -8.11
CA ASN A 4 11.51 -6.92 -8.10
C ASN A 4 11.28 -6.42 -6.67
N ASN A 5 10.77 -5.20 -6.54
CA ASN A 5 10.48 -4.60 -5.24
C ASN A 5 8.99 -4.42 -5.06
N LEU A 6 8.49 -4.85 -3.92
CA LEU A 6 7.13 -4.61 -3.49
C LEU A 6 7.15 -3.85 -2.17
N TYR A 7 6.53 -2.69 -2.18
CA TYR A 7 6.37 -1.87 -0.98
C TYR A 7 4.91 -1.87 -0.58
N ILE A 8 4.65 -2.22 0.67
CA ILE A 8 3.28 -2.30 1.18
C ILE A 8 3.12 -1.28 2.28
N VAL A 9 2.09 -0.45 2.17
CA VAL A 9 1.75 0.55 3.18
C VAL A 9 0.27 0.49 3.50
N ARG A 10 -0.09 0.71 4.76
CA ARG A 10 -1.46 0.95 5.14
C ARG A 10 -1.77 2.42 4.84
N HIS A 11 -3.02 2.72 4.54
CA HIS A 11 -3.42 4.13 4.37
C HIS A 11 -3.05 4.94 5.62
N GLY A 12 -2.85 6.25 5.44
CA GLY A 12 -2.59 7.14 6.57
C GLY A 12 -3.77 7.21 7.54
N LYS A 13 -3.52 7.68 8.76
CA LYS A 13 -4.58 7.78 9.77
C LYS A 13 -5.69 8.71 9.30
N MET A 14 -6.93 8.30 9.55
CA MET A 14 -8.10 9.06 9.18
C MET A 14 -8.36 10.19 10.20
N LEU A 15 -9.02 11.24 9.73
CA LEU A 15 -9.32 12.42 10.54
C LEU A 15 -10.29 12.09 11.67
N ILE A 16 -11.33 11.31 11.36
CA ILE A 16 -12.36 10.91 12.32
C ILE A 16 -12.58 9.40 12.18
N GLU A 17 -12.60 8.70 13.31
CA GLU A 17 -12.86 7.26 13.32
C GLU A 17 -14.35 6.93 13.22
N ASP A 18 -15.22 7.90 13.41
CA ASP A 18 -16.67 7.71 13.31
C ASP A 18 -17.09 7.63 11.84
N SER A 19 -17.48 6.43 11.41
CA SER A 19 -17.90 6.18 10.03
C SER A 19 -19.17 6.93 9.60
N LYS A 20 -19.92 7.50 10.55
CA LYS A 20 -21.14 8.25 10.24
C LYS A 20 -20.88 9.68 9.77
N LYS A 21 -19.66 10.16 9.88
CA LYS A 21 -19.32 11.53 9.50
C LYS A 21 -18.65 11.58 8.13
N PRO A 22 -18.95 12.59 7.31
CA PRO A 22 -18.33 12.72 5.99
C PRO A 22 -16.80 12.74 6.04
N ASP A 23 -16.22 13.31 7.09
CA ASP A 23 -14.76 13.40 7.24
C ASP A 23 -14.10 12.06 7.53
N TYR A 24 -14.88 11.02 7.72
CA TYR A 24 -14.36 9.68 7.97
C TYR A 24 -13.35 9.21 6.93
N LEU A 25 -13.54 9.60 5.68
CA LEU A 25 -12.67 9.19 4.58
C LEU A 25 -11.43 10.06 4.42
N HIS A 26 -11.37 11.20 5.11
CA HIS A 26 -10.24 12.11 5.02
C HIS A 26 -9.08 11.66 5.90
N LEU A 27 -7.86 12.01 5.49
CA LEU A 27 -6.69 11.77 6.32
C LEU A 27 -6.60 12.84 7.40
N SER A 28 -6.14 12.44 8.59
CA SER A 28 -5.75 13.37 9.64
C SER A 28 -4.45 14.10 9.23
N LYS A 29 -4.02 15.06 10.06
CA LYS A 29 -2.72 15.70 9.86
C LYS A 29 -1.61 14.65 9.85
N GLU A 30 -1.64 13.71 10.80
CA GLU A 30 -0.66 12.62 10.86
C GLU A 30 -0.67 11.78 9.59
N GLY A 31 -1.87 11.44 9.10
CA GLY A 31 -2.01 10.67 7.85
C GLY A 31 -1.51 11.44 6.64
N THR A 32 -1.76 12.73 6.59
CA THR A 32 -1.26 13.61 5.52
C THR A 32 0.26 13.70 5.58
N ASP A 33 0.83 13.83 6.78
CA ASP A 33 2.28 13.87 6.97
C ASP A 33 2.92 12.56 6.52
N PHE A 34 2.26 11.42 6.75
CA PHE A 34 2.74 10.14 6.26
C PHE A 34 2.78 10.12 4.72
N GLY A 35 1.74 10.65 4.08
CA GLY A 35 1.74 10.77 2.62
C GLY A 35 2.90 11.60 2.10
N LEU A 36 3.18 12.72 2.76
CA LEU A 36 4.34 13.56 2.40
C LEU A 36 5.66 12.83 2.65
N PHE A 37 5.73 12.05 3.72
CA PHE A 37 6.90 11.20 3.96
C PHE A 37 7.10 10.20 2.82
N LEU A 38 6.04 9.57 2.35
CA LEU A 38 6.13 8.62 1.23
C LEU A 38 6.61 9.31 -0.04
N ASP A 39 6.12 10.50 -0.31
CA ASP A 39 6.55 11.27 -1.50
C ASP A 39 8.04 11.53 -1.47
N ASN A 40 8.59 11.85 -0.32
CA ASN A 40 10.03 12.09 -0.17
C ASN A 40 10.82 10.78 -0.19
N TYR A 41 10.33 9.76 0.51
CA TYR A 41 11.01 8.46 0.58
C TYR A 41 11.14 7.82 -0.80
N PHE A 42 10.10 7.92 -1.61
CA PHE A 42 10.04 7.32 -2.93
C PHE A 42 10.30 8.32 -4.07
N LYS A 43 10.90 9.47 -3.77
CA LYS A 43 11.05 10.55 -4.76
C LYS A 43 11.82 10.15 -6.02
N ASP A 44 12.76 9.21 -5.89
CA ASP A 44 13.61 8.75 -6.98
C ASP A 44 13.11 7.45 -7.62
N ILE A 45 11.93 6.99 -7.23
CA ILE A 45 11.35 5.76 -7.75
C ILE A 45 10.13 6.08 -8.60
N TYR A 46 10.10 5.56 -9.82
CA TYR A 46 8.90 5.50 -10.63
C TYR A 46 8.34 4.09 -10.52
N PHE A 47 7.12 3.98 -10.00
CA PHE A 47 6.48 2.69 -9.82
C PHE A 47 5.83 2.20 -11.10
N ASP A 48 6.12 0.96 -11.48
CA ASP A 48 5.45 0.31 -12.59
C ASP A 48 3.97 0.10 -12.29
N HIS A 49 3.66 -0.17 -11.03
CA HIS A 49 2.29 -0.30 -10.54
C HIS A 49 2.15 0.34 -9.17
N ILE A 50 1.14 1.15 -9.00
CA ILE A 50 0.70 1.64 -7.70
C ILE A 50 -0.74 1.18 -7.52
N PHE A 51 -0.94 0.20 -6.64
CA PHE A 51 -2.27 -0.32 -6.37
C PHE A 51 -2.80 0.30 -5.09
N TYR A 52 -4.00 0.86 -5.14
CA TYR A 52 -4.64 1.43 -3.97
C TYR A 52 -6.06 0.87 -3.82
N GLN A 53 -6.38 0.44 -2.59
CA GLN A 53 -7.65 -0.23 -2.34
C GLN A 53 -8.81 0.75 -2.41
N SER A 54 -9.89 0.31 -3.07
CA SER A 54 -11.13 1.07 -3.17
C SER A 54 -11.85 1.13 -1.84
N VAL A 55 -12.73 2.13 -1.66
CA VAL A 55 -13.62 2.17 -0.50
C VAL A 55 -14.81 1.26 -0.75
N ASP A 56 -15.17 0.48 0.27
CA ASP A 56 -16.30 -0.44 0.20
C ASP A 56 -17.66 0.26 0.27
N ILE A 57 -17.65 1.55 0.47
CA ILE A 57 -18.89 2.31 0.65
C ILE A 57 -19.35 2.80 -0.71
N LYS A 58 -20.59 2.48 -1.06
CA LYS A 58 -21.23 3.00 -2.28
C LYS A 58 -21.52 4.48 -2.09
N THR A 59 -20.50 5.28 -2.05
CA THR A 59 -20.65 6.72 -1.91
C THR A 59 -20.05 7.39 -3.14
N SER A 60 -20.55 8.55 -3.46
CA SER A 60 -19.97 9.41 -4.48
C SER A 60 -18.80 10.24 -3.92
N ASP A 61 -18.37 9.93 -2.71
CA ASP A 61 -17.29 10.65 -2.06
C ASP A 61 -15.98 10.41 -2.81
N PRO A 62 -15.30 11.47 -3.29
CA PRO A 62 -14.02 11.33 -3.97
C PRO A 62 -12.86 10.99 -3.04
N TYR A 63 -13.08 11.01 -1.73
CA TYR A 63 -12.00 10.82 -0.76
C TYR A 63 -11.78 9.35 -0.48
N ASN A 64 -10.71 8.82 -1.03
CA ASN A 64 -10.23 7.46 -0.77
C ASN A 64 -8.96 7.58 0.05
N ARG A 65 -8.93 6.98 1.24
CA ARG A 65 -7.78 7.06 2.16
C ARG A 65 -6.49 6.56 1.53
N CYS A 66 -6.57 5.44 0.83
CA CYS A 66 -5.39 4.89 0.15
C CYS A 66 -4.93 5.81 -0.96
N ARG A 67 -5.85 6.27 -1.79
CA ARG A 67 -5.54 7.21 -2.87
C ARG A 67 -4.89 8.49 -2.33
N SER A 68 -5.43 9.03 -1.25
CA SER A 68 -4.89 10.25 -0.64
C SER A 68 -3.48 10.01 -0.07
N THR A 69 -3.25 8.83 0.50
CA THR A 69 -1.96 8.47 1.10
C THR A 69 -0.85 8.41 0.05
N ILE A 70 -1.14 7.83 -1.12
CA ILE A 70 -0.12 7.64 -2.17
C ILE A 70 -0.15 8.72 -3.24
N ARG A 71 -0.85 9.81 -2.99
CA ARG A 71 -1.16 10.84 -3.97
C ARG A 71 0.06 11.39 -4.71
N GLY A 72 1.15 11.63 -4.00
CA GLY A 72 2.36 12.23 -4.58
C GLY A 72 3.38 11.23 -5.09
N THR A 73 3.14 9.94 -4.94
CA THR A 73 4.05 8.93 -5.49
C THR A 73 3.90 8.87 -7.02
N LYS A 74 5.00 8.53 -7.69
CA LYS A 74 5.10 8.58 -9.15
C LYS A 74 4.94 7.19 -9.75
N GLY A 75 3.99 7.04 -10.65
CA GLY A 75 3.77 5.78 -11.34
C GLY A 75 2.35 5.61 -11.83
N ILE A 76 2.06 4.43 -12.36
CA ILE A 76 0.74 4.09 -12.89
C ILE A 76 -0.16 3.64 -11.73
N LYS A 77 -1.18 4.44 -11.42
CA LYS A 77 -2.08 4.19 -10.29
C LYS A 77 -3.31 3.41 -10.74
N THR A 78 -3.60 2.32 -10.03
CA THR A 78 -4.75 1.46 -10.31
C THR A 78 -5.52 1.18 -9.03
N GLU A 79 -6.80 1.48 -9.02
CA GLU A 79 -7.69 1.15 -7.91
C GLU A 79 -8.04 -0.34 -7.97
N PHE A 80 -8.08 -0.97 -6.80
CA PHE A 80 -8.47 -2.38 -6.74
C PHE A 80 -9.50 -2.63 -5.64
N ASP A 81 -10.34 -3.63 -5.85
CA ASP A 81 -11.20 -4.20 -4.83
C ASP A 81 -10.45 -5.38 -4.20
N LYS A 82 -10.68 -5.64 -2.91
CA LYS A 82 -10.01 -6.75 -2.21
C LYS A 82 -10.17 -8.10 -2.91
N THR A 83 -11.25 -8.28 -3.68
CA THR A 83 -11.49 -9.52 -4.43
C THR A 83 -10.57 -9.68 -5.64
N GLN A 84 -9.90 -8.60 -6.04
CA GLN A 84 -9.00 -8.58 -7.21
C GLN A 84 -7.53 -8.80 -6.84
N LEU A 85 -7.22 -8.91 -5.56
CA LEU A 85 -5.82 -9.00 -5.09
C LEU A 85 -5.05 -10.16 -5.70
N SER A 86 -5.64 -11.36 -5.71
CA SER A 86 -4.94 -12.52 -6.27
C SER A 86 -4.60 -12.30 -7.73
N LYS A 87 -5.52 -11.71 -8.48
CA LYS A 87 -5.30 -11.41 -9.90
C LYS A 87 -4.20 -10.38 -10.09
N MET A 88 -4.15 -9.36 -9.23
CA MET A 88 -3.10 -8.34 -9.27
C MET A 88 -1.72 -8.96 -9.02
N PHE A 89 -1.61 -9.79 -8.00
CA PHE A 89 -0.34 -10.47 -7.71
C PHE A 89 0.07 -11.41 -8.84
N ASP A 90 -0.87 -12.11 -9.44
CA ASP A 90 -0.59 -12.93 -10.63
C ASP A 90 -0.04 -12.09 -11.76
N THR A 91 -0.61 -10.91 -11.97
CA THR A 91 -0.17 -10.02 -13.04
C THR A 91 1.28 -9.57 -12.85
N ILE A 92 1.66 -9.14 -11.67
CA ILE A 92 3.03 -8.69 -11.43
C ILE A 92 4.03 -9.85 -11.48
N ASN A 93 3.59 -11.06 -11.12
CA ASN A 93 4.47 -12.23 -11.18
C ASN A 93 4.70 -12.76 -12.58
N LYS A 94 3.83 -12.42 -13.53
CA LYS A 94 3.98 -12.84 -14.94
C LYS A 94 4.86 -11.91 -15.75
N GLU A 95 5.18 -10.72 -15.23
CA GLU A 95 6.03 -9.79 -15.96
C GLU A 95 7.48 -10.28 -15.90
N GLU A 96 8.02 -10.62 -17.08
CA GLU A 96 9.33 -11.28 -17.20
C GLU A 96 10.51 -10.32 -17.18
N ASN A 97 10.25 -9.03 -17.27
CA ASN A 97 11.33 -8.06 -17.50
C ASN A 97 12.15 -7.72 -16.26
N GLY A 98 11.87 -8.30 -15.11
CA GLY A 98 12.61 -8.03 -13.87
C GLY A 98 12.63 -6.55 -13.49
N ARG A 99 12.99 -6.24 -12.26
CA ARG A 99 13.07 -4.86 -11.77
C ARG A 99 11.79 -4.07 -11.77
N GLN A 100 10.70 -4.72 -11.48
CA GLN A 100 9.49 -3.98 -11.20
C GLN A 100 9.60 -3.30 -9.85
N ASN A 101 9.05 -2.08 -9.77
CA ASN A 101 8.80 -1.42 -8.51
C ASN A 101 7.29 -1.32 -8.35
N VAL A 102 6.76 -1.94 -7.30
CA VAL A 102 5.32 -2.01 -7.04
C VAL A 102 5.04 -1.42 -5.67
N LEU A 103 4.06 -0.55 -5.61
CA LEU A 103 3.56 0.00 -4.35
C LEU A 103 2.12 -0.45 -4.16
N LEU A 104 1.82 -0.94 -2.97
CA LEU A 104 0.47 -1.38 -2.60
C LEU A 104 0.03 -0.65 -1.34
N CYS A 105 -1.04 0.11 -1.44
CA CYS A 105 -1.66 0.75 -0.30
C CYS A 105 -2.99 0.06 0.02
N PHE A 106 -3.14 -0.42 1.25
CA PHE A 106 -4.27 -1.26 1.62
C PHE A 106 -5.07 -0.69 2.78
N ARG A 107 -6.30 -1.18 2.90
CA ARG A 107 -7.17 -1.01 4.05
C ARG A 107 -7.26 -2.32 4.81
N THR A 108 -7.69 -2.25 6.06
CA THR A 108 -7.74 -3.41 6.96
C THR A 108 -8.39 -4.65 6.34
N GLU A 109 -9.41 -4.46 5.51
CA GLU A 109 -10.16 -5.57 4.92
C GLU A 109 -9.31 -6.46 4.01
N ALA A 110 -8.24 -5.93 3.44
CA ALA A 110 -7.37 -6.68 2.54
C ALA A 110 -6.18 -7.33 3.25
N PHE A 111 -5.98 -7.04 4.52
CA PHE A 111 -4.77 -7.49 5.23
C PHE A 111 -4.56 -8.99 5.18
N ASN A 112 -5.61 -9.76 5.49
CA ASN A 112 -5.47 -11.23 5.53
C ASN A 112 -5.10 -11.83 4.17
N VAL A 113 -5.67 -11.29 3.10
CA VAL A 113 -5.36 -11.77 1.75
C VAL A 113 -3.93 -11.44 1.38
N ILE A 114 -3.50 -10.22 1.65
CA ILE A 114 -2.12 -9.77 1.37
C ILE A 114 -1.14 -10.63 2.16
N SER A 115 -1.39 -10.79 3.45
CA SER A 115 -0.55 -11.56 4.35
C SER A 115 -0.38 -13.00 3.89
N ASN A 116 -1.47 -13.63 3.42
CA ASN A 116 -1.40 -14.99 2.89
C ASN A 116 -0.58 -15.08 1.60
N ILE A 117 -0.65 -14.06 0.76
CA ILE A 117 0.08 -14.05 -0.51
C ILE A 117 1.58 -13.85 -0.28
N VAL A 118 1.95 -12.89 0.53
CA VAL A 118 3.36 -12.60 0.77
C VAL A 118 4.00 -13.56 1.77
N GLY A 119 3.20 -14.33 2.50
CA GLY A 119 3.68 -15.38 3.37
C GLY A 119 4.54 -14.90 4.54
N THR A 120 4.28 -13.69 5.03
CA THR A 120 5.07 -13.17 6.14
C THR A 120 4.60 -13.69 7.48
N ASP A 121 5.54 -13.74 8.42
CA ASP A 121 5.24 -13.93 9.83
C ASP A 121 4.47 -12.71 10.34
N THR A 122 3.52 -12.95 11.23
CA THR A 122 2.70 -11.89 11.84
C THR A 122 3.52 -10.90 12.65
N ASP A 123 4.68 -11.30 13.15
CA ASP A 123 5.56 -10.40 13.90
C ASP A 123 6.16 -9.30 13.03
N GLU A 124 6.27 -9.52 11.74
CA GLU A 124 6.88 -8.57 10.80
C GLU A 124 5.85 -7.68 10.11
N PHE A 125 4.60 -8.13 10.00
CA PHE A 125 3.59 -7.44 9.21
C PHE A 125 2.29 -7.33 10.00
N PHE A 126 1.96 -6.12 10.47
CA PHE A 126 0.77 -5.87 11.29
C PHE A 126 -0.20 -4.93 10.57
N ASN A 127 -1.48 -5.31 10.52
CA ASN A 127 -2.49 -4.50 9.86
C ASN A 127 -2.85 -3.22 10.63
N LYS A 128 -2.51 -3.16 11.92
CA LYS A 128 -2.79 -2.00 12.77
C LYS A 128 -1.66 -0.97 12.79
N ASP A 129 -0.54 -1.29 12.17
CA ASP A 129 0.60 -0.40 12.16
C ASP A 129 0.44 0.70 11.12
N TYR A 130 0.10 1.89 11.57
CA TYR A 130 0.15 3.08 10.74
C TYR A 130 1.60 3.56 10.60
N ASN A 131 1.85 4.35 9.58
CA ASN A 131 3.14 5.02 9.38
C ASN A 131 4.31 4.04 9.25
N ARG A 132 4.08 2.96 8.52
CA ARG A 132 5.10 1.95 8.26
C ARG A 132 5.16 1.63 6.78
N ILE A 133 6.37 1.33 6.30
CA ILE A 133 6.57 0.80 4.95
C ILE A 133 7.16 -0.60 5.11
N PHE A 134 6.51 -1.57 4.49
CA PHE A 134 7.01 -2.95 4.46
C PHE A 134 7.58 -3.22 3.09
N HIS A 135 8.87 -3.55 3.02
CA HIS A 135 9.57 -3.77 1.76
C HIS A 135 9.88 -5.25 1.58
N PHE A 136 9.47 -5.77 0.43
CA PHE A 136 9.73 -7.15 0.01
C PHE A 136 10.45 -7.16 -1.32
N ASN A 137 11.33 -8.16 -1.50
CA ASN A 137 11.77 -8.55 -2.82
C ASN A 137 10.94 -9.73 -3.28
N PHE A 138 10.63 -9.83 -4.57
CA PHE A 138 9.86 -10.95 -5.05
C PHE A 138 10.32 -11.43 -6.41
N SER A 139 10.10 -12.73 -6.64
CA SER A 139 10.40 -13.39 -7.91
C SER A 139 9.55 -14.66 -7.97
N SER A 140 8.77 -14.84 -9.04
CA SER A 140 8.00 -16.06 -9.31
C SER A 140 7.19 -16.53 -8.09
N ASN A 141 6.36 -15.66 -7.55
CA ASN A 141 5.49 -15.92 -6.39
C ASN A 141 6.21 -16.11 -5.05
N ASN A 142 7.53 -15.90 -5.01
CA ASN A 142 8.28 -15.92 -3.76
C ASN A 142 8.50 -14.48 -3.29
N TYR A 143 8.06 -14.19 -2.07
CA TYR A 143 8.18 -12.87 -1.46
C TYR A 143 9.10 -12.97 -0.26
N ASN A 144 10.20 -12.22 -0.29
CA ASN A 144 11.18 -12.21 0.78
C ASN A 144 11.16 -10.85 1.47
N PHE A 145 10.90 -10.86 2.78
CA PHE A 145 10.88 -9.64 3.57
C PHE A 145 12.28 -9.03 3.62
N VAL A 146 12.38 -7.73 3.33
CA VAL A 146 13.65 -7.00 3.37
C VAL A 146 13.74 -6.17 4.64
N LYS A 147 12.77 -5.29 4.85
CA LYS A 147 12.78 -4.43 6.04
C LYS A 147 11.43 -3.74 6.25
N LYS A 148 11.24 -3.27 7.49
CA LYS A 148 10.14 -2.39 7.87
C LYS A 148 10.72 -1.01 8.16
N VAL A 149 10.18 0.02 7.53
CA VAL A 149 10.58 1.40 7.79
C VAL A 149 9.57 2.03 8.73
N ASN A 150 10.05 2.50 9.87
CA ASN A 150 9.25 3.20 10.87
C ASN A 150 9.46 4.70 10.70
N THR A 151 8.40 5.42 10.32
CA THR A 151 8.55 6.83 9.97
C THR A 151 8.84 7.72 11.18
N GLU A 152 8.44 7.30 12.40
CA GLU A 152 8.74 8.08 13.59
C GLU A 152 10.20 8.01 14.02
N GLU A 153 11.01 7.18 13.40
CA GLU A 153 12.43 7.06 13.71
C GLU A 153 13.32 7.97 12.85
N ILE A 154 12.67 8.78 12.01
CA ILE A 154 13.38 9.62 11.05
C ILE A 154 13.27 11.09 11.43
#